data_33f2cd8d5624edbebaa5d3cf57c20b5b
#
_entry.id   33f2cd8d5624edbebaa5d3cf57c20b5b
#
_cell.length_a   1.000
_cell.length_b   1.000
_cell.length_c   1.000
_cell.angle_alpha   90.00
_cell.angle_beta   90.00
_cell.angle_gamma   90.00
#
_symmetry.space_group_name_H-M   'P 1'
#
loop_
_entity.id
_entity.type
_entity.pdbx_description
1 polymer ?
#
loop_
_entity_poly.entity_id
_entity_poly.type
_entity_poly.pdbx_seq_one_letter_code
_entity_poly.pdbx_strand_id
1 'polypeptide(L)'
;MNSEFRSPIGKITQINGKCISLVGNDIDTDRIIPARFLKCVSFDSVGKSVFEDDRKNLKGRHPFDLEKNKNASILIVNSNFGCGSSREHAPQALMRWGIKAIIGESFAEIFYSNCIAIGIPCFTLPTKSIQDIQKYNANKSLFLEIDLKKSLAKAEDLNFQLDIKESSKKMFLSGEWDATSTLLENENLIEKKNNDLPYLEFSTDL
;
A
#
# COMPACT_ATOMS: atom_id res chain seq x y z
N MET A 1 -18.35 -9.69 -10.86
CA MET A 1 -17.96 -10.60 -9.77
C MET A 1 -17.21 -9.77 -8.76
N ASN A 2 -17.77 -9.57 -7.56
CA ASN A 2 -17.06 -8.93 -6.45
C ASN A 2 -16.00 -9.93 -5.96
N SER A 3 -14.74 -9.74 -6.37
CA SER A 3 -13.67 -10.39 -5.62
C SER A 3 -13.65 -9.72 -4.25
N GLU A 4 -13.99 -10.46 -3.21
CA GLU A 4 -13.80 -9.99 -1.83
C GLU A 4 -12.37 -9.48 -1.70
N PHE A 5 -12.24 -8.24 -1.22
CA PHE A 5 -10.94 -7.70 -0.91
C PHE A 5 -10.29 -8.56 0.18
N ARG A 6 -9.07 -9.01 -0.06
CA ARG A 6 -8.27 -9.71 0.95
C ARG A 6 -7.03 -8.87 1.25
N SER A 7 -6.88 -8.51 2.51
CA SER A 7 -5.65 -7.87 3.00
C SER A 7 -4.46 -8.78 2.73
N PRO A 8 -3.27 -8.22 2.43
CA PRO A 8 -2.06 -9.02 2.39
C PRO A 8 -1.82 -9.66 3.77
N ILE A 9 -1.22 -10.83 3.80
CA ILE A 9 -0.96 -11.60 5.03
C ILE A 9 0.46 -12.16 4.96
N GLY A 10 1.18 -12.07 6.06
CA GLY A 10 2.48 -12.72 6.24
C GLY A 10 3.58 -12.20 5.31
N LYS A 11 4.42 -13.09 4.80
CA LYS A 11 5.62 -12.73 4.01
C LYS A 11 5.29 -12.21 2.63
N ILE A 12 5.88 -11.07 2.27
CA ILE A 12 5.79 -10.49 0.93
C ILE A 12 7.15 -10.58 0.26
N THR A 13 7.28 -11.45 -0.73
CA THR A 13 8.54 -11.69 -1.45
C THR A 13 8.49 -11.23 -2.90
N GLN A 14 7.31 -11.27 -3.51
CA GLN A 14 7.07 -10.89 -4.89
C GLN A 14 5.74 -10.16 -5.04
N ILE A 15 5.71 -9.17 -5.91
CA ILE A 15 4.51 -8.43 -6.25
C ILE A 15 4.48 -8.26 -7.75
N ASN A 16 3.41 -8.76 -8.37
CA ASN A 16 3.25 -8.69 -9.81
C ASN A 16 1.96 -7.94 -10.13
N GLY A 17 2.01 -7.09 -11.12
CA GLY A 17 0.80 -6.38 -11.49
C GLY A 17 0.95 -5.31 -12.52
N LYS A 18 -0.20 -4.86 -12.97
CA LYS A 18 -0.35 -3.76 -13.89
C LYS A 18 -0.11 -2.44 -13.17
N CYS A 19 0.57 -1.52 -13.86
CA CYS A 19 0.85 -0.21 -13.32
C CYS A 19 -0.27 0.79 -13.60
N ILE A 20 -0.49 1.67 -12.65
CA ILE A 20 -1.27 2.90 -12.81
C ILE A 20 -0.38 4.09 -12.47
N SER A 21 -0.33 5.09 -13.32
CA SER A 21 0.48 6.29 -13.12
C SER A 21 -0.37 7.46 -12.69
N LEU A 22 0.04 8.13 -11.63
CA LEU A 22 -0.54 9.37 -11.14
C LEU A 22 0.53 10.45 -11.15
N VAL A 23 0.42 11.38 -12.10
CA VAL A 23 1.41 12.43 -12.32
C VAL A 23 1.12 13.64 -11.44
N GLY A 24 2.15 14.16 -10.80
CA GLY A 24 2.11 15.36 -9.96
C GLY A 24 2.85 15.16 -8.65
N ASN A 25 3.51 16.21 -8.19
CA ASN A 25 4.15 16.27 -6.89
C ASN A 25 3.16 16.66 -5.80
N ASP A 26 3.53 16.43 -4.54
CA ASP A 26 2.82 16.91 -3.36
C ASP A 26 1.34 16.48 -3.33
N ILE A 27 1.06 15.27 -3.79
CA ILE A 27 -0.28 14.70 -3.69
C ILE A 27 -0.54 14.34 -2.24
N ASP A 28 -1.38 15.13 -1.59
CA ASP A 28 -1.65 15.02 -0.17
C ASP A 28 -2.70 13.95 0.17
N THR A 29 -2.79 13.62 1.46
CA THR A 29 -3.72 12.61 1.95
C THR A 29 -5.18 13.00 1.82
N ASP A 30 -5.53 14.31 1.77
CA ASP A 30 -6.91 14.78 1.54
C ASP A 30 -7.35 14.56 0.09
N ARG A 31 -6.43 14.63 -0.86
CA ARG A 31 -6.69 14.24 -2.26
C ARG A 31 -6.87 12.74 -2.39
N ILE A 32 -6.02 11.93 -1.69
CA ILE A 32 -6.13 10.46 -1.74
C ILE A 32 -7.47 10.03 -1.16
N ILE A 33 -7.86 10.55 0.01
CA ILE A 33 -9.15 10.27 0.64
C ILE A 33 -9.68 11.53 1.34
N PRO A 34 -10.75 12.15 0.83
CA PRO A 34 -11.33 13.35 1.41
C PRO A 34 -11.76 13.17 2.87
N ALA A 35 -11.57 14.22 3.69
CA ALA A 35 -11.81 14.20 5.14
C ALA A 35 -13.20 13.70 5.56
N ARG A 36 -14.23 13.87 4.73
CA ARG A 36 -15.59 13.39 5.01
C ARG A 36 -15.68 11.86 5.17
N PHE A 37 -14.71 11.10 4.63
CA PHE A 37 -14.65 9.65 4.75
C PHE A 37 -13.93 9.15 6.01
N LEU A 38 -13.34 10.05 6.81
CA LEU A 38 -12.64 9.68 8.05
C LEU A 38 -13.60 9.24 9.17
N LYS A 39 -14.89 9.50 9.04
CA LYS A 39 -15.93 9.11 10.01
C LYS A 39 -16.52 7.72 9.73
N CYS A 40 -15.95 6.96 8.78
CA CYS A 40 -16.44 5.62 8.48
C CYS A 40 -16.16 4.66 9.66
N VAL A 41 -17.12 3.81 9.97
CA VAL A 41 -17.01 2.78 11.02
C VAL A 41 -16.14 1.60 10.54
N SER A 42 -16.08 1.37 9.22
CA SER A 42 -15.33 0.31 8.57
C SER A 42 -14.62 0.83 7.33
N PHE A 43 -13.44 0.29 7.07
CA PHE A 43 -12.69 0.62 5.85
C PHE A 43 -13.23 -0.03 4.57
N ASP A 44 -14.24 -0.89 4.62
CA ASP A 44 -14.66 -1.71 3.46
C ASP A 44 -15.08 -0.89 2.25
N SER A 45 -15.66 0.28 2.47
CA SER A 45 -16.13 1.17 1.40
C SER A 45 -15.10 2.20 0.92
N VAL A 46 -14.02 2.45 1.69
CA VAL A 46 -13.12 3.59 1.40
C VAL A 46 -12.35 3.43 0.09
N GLY A 47 -12.13 2.20 -0.39
CA GLY A 47 -11.49 1.95 -1.68
C GLY A 47 -12.24 2.54 -2.87
N LYS A 48 -13.58 2.63 -2.79
CA LYS A 48 -14.40 3.25 -3.84
C LYS A 48 -14.25 4.77 -3.87
N SER A 49 -13.87 5.37 -2.74
CA SER A 49 -13.76 6.82 -2.55
C SER A 49 -12.33 7.35 -2.76
N VAL A 50 -11.41 6.49 -3.20
CA VAL A 50 -10.03 6.89 -3.51
C VAL A 50 -10.05 7.97 -4.61
N PHE A 51 -9.37 9.10 -4.36
CA PHE A 51 -9.34 10.28 -5.23
C PHE A 51 -10.73 10.79 -5.66
N GLU A 52 -11.74 10.66 -4.81
CA GLU A 52 -13.14 10.93 -5.22
C GLU A 52 -13.34 12.35 -5.75
N ASP A 53 -12.74 13.36 -5.12
CA ASP A 53 -12.91 14.76 -5.55
C ASP A 53 -12.17 15.02 -6.86
N ASP A 54 -10.95 14.53 -7.01
CA ASP A 54 -10.19 14.61 -8.27
C ASP A 54 -10.91 13.87 -9.41
N ARG A 55 -11.45 12.70 -9.12
CA ARG A 55 -12.22 11.89 -10.10
C ARG A 55 -13.50 12.61 -10.54
N LYS A 56 -14.23 13.21 -9.61
CA LYS A 56 -15.43 14.03 -9.94
C LYS A 56 -15.06 15.22 -10.80
N ASN A 57 -13.98 15.95 -10.43
CA ASN A 57 -13.52 17.12 -11.18
C ASN A 57 -13.07 16.76 -12.59
N LEU A 58 -12.42 15.63 -12.77
CA LEU A 58 -11.93 15.15 -14.07
C LEU A 58 -12.98 14.38 -14.90
N LYS A 59 -14.19 14.18 -14.36
CA LYS A 59 -15.34 13.59 -15.08
C LYS A 59 -14.96 12.32 -15.84
N GLY A 60 -14.38 11.34 -15.15
CA GLY A 60 -13.99 10.05 -15.71
C GLY A 60 -12.63 10.02 -16.45
N ARG A 61 -11.92 11.15 -16.51
CA ARG A 61 -10.56 11.21 -17.09
C ARG A 61 -9.44 10.99 -16.07
N HIS A 62 -9.77 10.82 -14.80
CA HIS A 62 -8.79 10.49 -13.78
C HIS A 62 -8.19 9.10 -14.02
N PRO A 63 -6.89 8.87 -13.80
CA PRO A 63 -6.27 7.55 -14.01
C PRO A 63 -7.01 6.38 -13.36
N PHE A 64 -7.60 6.58 -12.18
CA PHE A 64 -8.36 5.57 -11.44
C PHE A 64 -9.76 5.25 -12.04
N ASP A 65 -10.23 6.04 -13.02
CA ASP A 65 -11.48 5.81 -13.72
C ASP A 65 -11.28 5.17 -15.11
N LEU A 66 -10.04 5.17 -15.62
CA LEU A 66 -9.77 4.67 -16.97
C LEU A 66 -9.85 3.13 -17.00
N GLU A 67 -10.61 2.59 -17.95
CA GLU A 67 -10.77 1.14 -18.13
C GLU A 67 -9.42 0.43 -18.34
N LYS A 68 -8.47 1.08 -19.04
CA LYS A 68 -7.12 0.55 -19.22
C LYS A 68 -6.38 0.31 -17.90
N ASN A 69 -6.75 0.99 -16.81
CA ASN A 69 -6.10 0.89 -15.50
C ASN A 69 -6.88 -0.02 -14.52
N LYS A 70 -7.96 -0.61 -14.98
CA LYS A 70 -8.74 -1.56 -14.19
C LYS A 70 -7.87 -2.73 -13.75
N ASN A 71 -7.99 -3.13 -12.49
CA ASN A 71 -7.18 -4.16 -11.85
C ASN A 71 -5.67 -3.84 -11.80
N ALA A 72 -5.28 -2.57 -11.95
CA ALA A 72 -3.91 -2.17 -11.65
C ALA A 72 -3.61 -2.35 -10.16
N SER A 73 -2.39 -2.79 -9.84
CA SER A 73 -2.00 -3.08 -8.46
C SER A 73 -0.66 -2.44 -8.07
N ILE A 74 0.00 -1.76 -8.99
CA ILE A 74 1.24 -1.03 -8.72
C ILE A 74 1.01 0.43 -9.09
N LEU A 75 1.12 1.33 -8.09
CA LEU A 75 0.92 2.76 -8.28
C LEU A 75 2.27 3.46 -8.49
N ILE A 76 2.37 4.24 -9.57
CA ILE A 76 3.57 5.04 -9.90
C ILE A 76 3.27 6.51 -9.63
N VAL A 77 4.07 7.15 -8.77
CA VAL A 77 3.87 8.52 -8.29
C VAL A 77 5.14 9.36 -8.38
N ASN A 78 5.01 10.68 -8.22
CA ASN A 78 6.15 11.59 -8.19
C ASN A 78 6.59 11.91 -6.75
N SER A 79 7.16 13.10 -6.56
CA SER A 79 7.78 13.52 -5.30
C SER A 79 6.74 13.80 -4.20
N ASN A 80 7.14 13.53 -2.95
CA ASN A 80 6.41 13.87 -1.72
C ASN A 80 4.95 13.36 -1.69
N PHE A 81 4.75 12.12 -2.17
CA PHE A 81 3.43 11.51 -2.21
C PHE A 81 2.93 11.18 -0.80
N GLY A 82 1.66 11.47 -0.53
CA GLY A 82 1.02 11.23 0.76
C GLY A 82 1.36 12.29 1.81
N CYS A 83 1.78 13.50 1.39
CA CYS A 83 2.01 14.63 2.30
C CYS A 83 0.72 15.07 3.00
N GLY A 84 0.83 16.00 3.94
CA GLY A 84 -0.30 16.53 4.69
C GLY A 84 -0.57 15.78 5.99
N SER A 85 -1.83 15.52 6.30
CA SER A 85 -2.25 14.97 7.59
C SER A 85 -1.93 13.47 7.72
N SER A 86 -1.52 13.06 8.93
CA SER A 86 -1.30 11.65 9.26
C SER A 86 -2.62 10.89 9.28
N ARG A 87 -2.95 10.20 8.17
CA ARG A 87 -4.21 9.45 8.02
C ARG A 87 -3.93 8.05 7.54
N GLU A 88 -4.23 7.08 8.37
CA GLU A 88 -4.23 5.66 7.98
C GLU A 88 -5.23 5.40 6.84
N HIS A 89 -6.32 6.17 6.79
CA HIS A 89 -7.36 6.04 5.74
C HIS A 89 -6.81 6.16 4.31
N ALA A 90 -5.76 6.96 4.08
CA ALA A 90 -5.22 7.14 2.75
C ALA A 90 -4.54 5.87 2.21
N PRO A 91 -3.59 5.24 2.89
CA PRO A 91 -3.08 3.91 2.50
C PRO A 91 -4.17 2.84 2.44
N GLN A 92 -5.10 2.83 3.41
CA GLN A 92 -6.22 1.90 3.45
C GLN A 92 -7.12 2.02 2.20
N ALA A 93 -7.40 3.24 1.74
CA ALA A 93 -8.17 3.48 0.53
C ALA A 93 -7.46 2.92 -0.71
N LEU A 94 -6.16 3.17 -0.85
CA LEU A 94 -5.35 2.64 -1.96
C LEU A 94 -5.31 1.11 -1.94
N MET A 95 -5.08 0.50 -0.78
CA MET A 95 -5.04 -0.95 -0.61
C MET A 95 -6.38 -1.59 -1.02
N ARG A 96 -7.49 -1.03 -0.54
CA ARG A 96 -8.84 -1.54 -0.85
C ARG A 96 -9.29 -1.28 -2.28
N TRP A 97 -8.72 -0.29 -2.94
CA TRP A 97 -8.88 -0.13 -4.37
C TRP A 97 -8.16 -1.24 -5.15
N GLY A 98 -7.12 -1.83 -4.58
CA GLY A 98 -6.35 -2.94 -5.17
C GLY A 98 -4.85 -2.70 -5.30
N ILE A 99 -4.33 -1.55 -4.79
CA ILE A 99 -2.89 -1.26 -4.82
C ILE A 99 -2.16 -2.17 -3.83
N LYS A 100 -1.12 -2.84 -4.33
CA LYS A 100 -0.26 -3.76 -3.58
C LYS A 100 1.17 -3.25 -3.39
N ALA A 101 1.61 -2.29 -4.20
CA ALA A 101 2.90 -1.62 -4.07
C ALA A 101 2.83 -0.20 -4.64
N ILE A 102 3.68 0.68 -4.14
CA ILE A 102 3.81 2.04 -4.65
C ILE A 102 5.29 2.28 -5.00
N ILE A 103 5.53 2.83 -6.21
CA ILE A 103 6.86 3.24 -6.65
C ILE A 103 6.81 4.76 -6.90
N GLY A 104 7.67 5.52 -6.24
CA GLY A 104 7.67 6.98 -6.32
C GLY A 104 9.06 7.58 -6.34
N GLU A 105 9.11 8.90 -6.48
CA GLU A 105 10.36 9.65 -6.30
C GLU A 105 10.67 9.81 -4.81
N SER A 106 9.65 10.11 -4.02
CA SER A 106 9.71 10.19 -2.55
C SER A 106 8.31 10.15 -1.92
N PHE A 107 8.26 9.89 -0.63
CA PHE A 107 7.04 9.78 0.16
C PHE A 107 7.14 10.64 1.42
N ALA A 108 6.00 11.16 1.89
CA ALA A 108 5.91 11.70 3.24
C ALA A 108 6.13 10.56 4.26
N GLU A 109 6.90 10.83 5.31
CA GLU A 109 7.38 9.79 6.22
C GLU A 109 6.26 9.03 6.94
N ILE A 110 5.23 9.76 7.39
CA ILE A 110 4.08 9.15 8.08
C ILE A 110 3.26 8.28 7.11
N PHE A 111 3.03 8.77 5.88
CA PHE A 111 2.35 7.98 4.86
C PHE A 111 3.12 6.70 4.55
N TYR A 112 4.44 6.79 4.37
CA TYR A 112 5.32 5.64 4.16
C TYR A 112 5.17 4.62 5.30
N SER A 113 5.25 5.08 6.56
CA SER A 113 5.13 4.21 7.74
C SER A 113 3.77 3.51 7.81
N ASN A 114 2.69 4.24 7.51
CA ASN A 114 1.34 3.68 7.47
C ASN A 114 1.18 2.64 6.34
N CYS A 115 1.81 2.85 5.18
CA CYS A 115 1.83 1.85 4.10
C CYS A 115 2.51 0.55 4.54
N ILE A 116 3.67 0.66 5.22
CA ILE A 116 4.39 -0.51 5.74
C ILE A 116 3.52 -1.30 6.72
N ALA A 117 2.87 -0.60 7.65
CA ALA A 117 2.03 -1.23 8.69
C ALA A 117 0.82 -2.02 8.14
N ILE A 118 0.40 -1.75 6.91
CA ILE A 118 -0.72 -2.45 6.26
C ILE A 118 -0.28 -3.36 5.10
N GLY A 119 1.03 -3.59 4.94
CA GLY A 119 1.53 -4.50 3.92
C GLY A 119 1.64 -3.93 2.50
N ILE A 120 1.84 -2.62 2.35
CA ILE A 120 2.11 -1.98 1.06
C ILE A 120 3.58 -1.53 1.00
N PRO A 121 4.46 -2.25 0.33
CA PRO A 121 5.82 -1.79 0.08
C PRO A 121 5.85 -0.52 -0.76
N CYS A 122 6.64 0.46 -0.30
CA CYS A 122 6.90 1.71 -1.00
C CYS A 122 8.37 1.74 -1.42
N PHE A 123 8.60 1.85 -2.72
CA PHE A 123 9.94 1.88 -3.33
C PHE A 123 10.23 3.24 -3.90
N THR A 124 11.50 3.64 -3.89
CA THR A 124 11.92 4.87 -4.54
C THR A 124 12.77 4.61 -5.79
N LEU A 125 12.62 5.51 -6.76
CA LEU A 125 13.39 5.57 -7.98
C LEU A 125 13.77 7.03 -8.30
N PRO A 126 14.89 7.25 -9.03
CA PRO A 126 15.22 8.57 -9.53
C PRO A 126 14.09 9.16 -10.39
N THR A 127 13.93 10.48 -10.33
CA THR A 127 12.92 11.24 -11.10
C THR A 127 12.85 10.84 -12.56
N LYS A 128 14.02 10.71 -13.22
CA LYS A 128 14.10 10.32 -14.63
C LYS A 128 13.45 8.95 -14.87
N SER A 129 13.74 7.96 -14.01
CA SER A 129 13.17 6.61 -14.14
C SER A 129 11.66 6.63 -13.95
N ILE A 130 11.14 7.40 -12.96
CA ILE A 130 9.69 7.58 -12.76
C ILE A 130 9.04 8.18 -14.00
N GLN A 131 9.62 9.25 -14.57
CA GLN A 131 9.11 9.90 -15.78
C GLN A 131 9.10 8.95 -16.99
N ASP A 132 10.14 8.14 -17.16
CA ASP A 132 10.23 7.16 -18.25
C ASP A 132 9.18 6.06 -18.10
N ILE A 133 8.97 5.55 -16.89
CA ILE A 133 7.89 4.61 -16.57
C ILE A 133 6.52 5.23 -16.87
N GLN A 134 6.28 6.46 -16.42
CA GLN A 134 5.01 7.15 -16.64
C GLN A 134 4.72 7.38 -18.14
N LYS A 135 5.73 7.80 -18.91
CA LYS A 135 5.61 7.96 -20.38
C LYS A 135 5.31 6.63 -21.06
N TYR A 136 6.01 5.56 -20.67
CA TYR A 136 5.76 4.23 -21.21
C TYR A 136 4.32 3.77 -20.90
N ASN A 137 3.89 3.90 -19.65
CA ASN A 137 2.57 3.48 -19.18
C ASN A 137 1.42 4.34 -19.75
N ALA A 138 1.69 5.57 -20.18
CA ALA A 138 0.70 6.39 -20.90
C ALA A 138 0.33 5.80 -22.26
N ASN A 139 1.31 5.27 -22.97
CA ASN A 139 1.17 4.74 -24.33
C ASN A 139 0.81 3.26 -24.37
N LYS A 140 1.43 2.45 -23.49
CA LYS A 140 1.26 1.01 -23.42
C LYS A 140 1.09 0.60 -21.96
N SER A 141 0.11 -0.23 -21.68
CA SER A 141 -0.11 -0.75 -20.32
C SER A 141 1.13 -1.51 -19.84
N LEU A 142 1.73 -1.02 -18.77
CA LEU A 142 2.92 -1.59 -18.17
C LEU A 142 2.54 -2.64 -17.13
N PHE A 143 3.17 -3.80 -17.20
CA PHE A 143 3.10 -4.83 -16.15
C PHE A 143 4.50 -4.98 -15.54
N LEU A 144 4.58 -4.92 -14.21
CA LEU A 144 5.82 -5.08 -13.47
C LEU A 144 5.81 -6.35 -12.62
N GLU A 145 6.96 -7.01 -12.57
CA GLU A 145 7.28 -8.08 -11.64
C GLU A 145 8.33 -7.56 -10.66
N ILE A 146 7.97 -7.43 -9.39
CA ILE A 146 8.83 -6.93 -8.33
C ILE A 146 9.32 -8.11 -7.49
N ASP A 147 10.62 -8.32 -7.45
CA ASP A 147 11.32 -9.22 -6.52
C ASP A 147 11.82 -8.39 -5.34
N LEU A 148 11.16 -8.53 -4.19
CA LEU A 148 11.48 -7.75 -2.99
C LEU A 148 12.87 -8.12 -2.44
N LYS A 149 13.25 -9.39 -2.51
CA LYS A 149 14.55 -9.86 -2.02
C LYS A 149 15.70 -9.23 -2.78
N LYS A 150 15.55 -9.09 -4.11
CA LYS A 150 16.55 -8.46 -4.98
C LYS A 150 16.36 -6.95 -5.07
N SER A 151 15.22 -6.41 -4.59
CA SER A 151 14.80 -5.02 -4.80
C SER A 151 14.83 -4.65 -6.29
N LEU A 152 14.27 -5.51 -7.11
CA LEU A 152 14.31 -5.39 -8.57
C LEU A 152 12.91 -5.45 -9.14
N ALA A 153 12.58 -4.47 -9.99
CA ALA A 153 11.37 -4.52 -10.82
C ALA A 153 11.74 -4.82 -12.27
N LYS A 154 10.99 -5.71 -12.89
CA LYS A 154 11.17 -6.12 -14.30
C LYS A 154 9.89 -5.88 -15.08
N ALA A 155 10.04 -5.45 -16.33
CA ALA A 155 8.97 -5.34 -17.31
C ALA A 155 9.52 -5.57 -18.72
N GLU A 156 9.09 -6.62 -19.40
CA GLU A 156 9.61 -6.97 -20.72
C GLU A 156 11.17 -6.88 -20.75
N ASP A 157 11.71 -5.89 -21.48
CA ASP A 157 13.16 -5.65 -21.59
C ASP A 157 13.68 -4.60 -20.59
N LEU A 158 12.84 -4.08 -19.68
CA LEU A 158 13.19 -3.04 -18.73
C LEU A 158 13.44 -3.62 -17.34
N ASN A 159 14.52 -3.19 -16.72
CA ASN A 159 14.85 -3.54 -15.35
C ASN A 159 15.11 -2.25 -14.55
N PHE A 160 14.54 -2.18 -13.34
CA PHE A 160 14.71 -1.05 -12.44
C PHE A 160 15.22 -1.56 -11.10
N GLN A 161 16.40 -1.07 -10.67
CA GLN A 161 16.86 -1.29 -9.31
C GLN A 161 16.07 -0.37 -8.39
N LEU A 162 15.23 -0.96 -7.57
CA LEU A 162 14.38 -0.25 -6.61
C LEU A 162 15.16 0.02 -5.33
N ASP A 163 14.91 1.17 -4.72
CA ASP A 163 15.38 1.47 -3.37
C ASP A 163 14.24 1.34 -2.37
N ILE A 164 14.52 0.71 -1.22
CA ILE A 164 13.61 0.53 -0.08
C ILE A 164 14.44 0.50 1.20
N LYS A 165 13.93 1.12 2.27
CA LYS A 165 14.60 1.08 3.59
C LYS A 165 14.83 -0.38 4.00
N GLU A 166 16.05 -0.72 4.36
CA GLU A 166 16.44 -2.12 4.68
C GLU A 166 15.62 -2.71 5.84
N SER A 167 15.24 -1.88 6.82
CA SER A 167 14.34 -2.29 7.90
C SER A 167 12.97 -2.72 7.38
N SER A 168 12.37 -1.94 6.51
CA SER A 168 11.06 -2.24 5.90
C SER A 168 11.12 -3.49 5.02
N LYS A 169 12.20 -3.64 4.26
CA LYS A 169 12.44 -4.83 3.44
C LYS A 169 12.50 -6.10 4.31
N LYS A 170 13.24 -6.05 5.42
CA LYS A 170 13.31 -7.17 6.38
C LYS A 170 11.93 -7.51 6.94
N MET A 171 11.17 -6.51 7.38
CA MET A 171 9.81 -6.71 7.92
C MET A 171 8.89 -7.42 6.90
N PHE A 172 8.93 -7.03 5.62
CA PHE A 172 8.13 -7.70 4.59
C PHE A 172 8.58 -9.14 4.33
N LEU A 173 9.90 -9.36 4.25
CA LEU A 173 10.45 -10.70 3.98
C LEU A 173 10.26 -11.66 5.16
N SER A 174 10.25 -11.18 6.40
CA SER A 174 9.96 -11.99 7.60
C SER A 174 8.47 -12.16 7.86
N GLY A 175 7.63 -11.21 7.45
CA GLY A 175 6.20 -11.15 7.78
C GLY A 175 5.90 -10.30 9.03
N GLU A 176 6.92 -9.77 9.72
CA GLU A 176 6.78 -9.03 10.98
C GLU A 176 6.00 -7.69 10.86
N TRP A 177 5.76 -7.21 9.64
CA TRP A 177 4.87 -6.07 9.42
C TRP A 177 3.42 -6.39 9.79
N ASP A 178 3.03 -7.68 9.74
CA ASP A 178 1.70 -8.18 10.08
C ASP A 178 1.69 -8.63 11.55
N ALA A 179 1.46 -7.66 12.44
CA ALA A 179 1.43 -7.90 13.88
C ALA A 179 0.36 -8.94 14.28
N THR A 180 -0.78 -8.96 13.58
CA THR A 180 -1.87 -9.91 13.87
C THR A 180 -1.46 -11.34 13.56
N SER A 181 -0.89 -11.58 12.38
CA SER A 181 -0.37 -12.91 12.02
C SER A 181 0.75 -13.34 12.95
N THR A 182 1.64 -12.43 13.34
CA THR A 182 2.72 -12.71 14.31
C THR A 182 2.16 -13.14 15.67
N LEU A 183 1.09 -12.50 16.15
CA LEU A 183 0.43 -12.90 17.41
C LEU A 183 -0.23 -14.28 17.28
N LEU A 184 -0.93 -14.54 16.18
CA LEU A 184 -1.59 -15.83 15.95
C LEU A 184 -0.58 -16.99 15.84
N GLU A 185 0.57 -16.77 15.18
CA GLU A 185 1.65 -17.76 15.12
C GLU A 185 2.25 -18.09 16.50
N ASN A 186 2.11 -17.19 17.47
CA ASN A 186 2.63 -17.34 18.83
C ASN A 186 1.54 -17.57 19.90
N GLU A 187 0.36 -18.01 19.50
CA GLU A 187 -0.80 -18.22 20.42
C GLU A 187 -0.43 -19.06 21.64
N ASN A 188 0.27 -20.18 21.46
CA ASN A 188 0.74 -21.03 22.56
C ASN A 188 1.67 -20.31 23.56
N LEU A 189 2.52 -19.39 23.08
CA LEU A 189 3.41 -18.59 23.94
C LEU A 189 2.61 -17.54 24.71
N ILE A 190 1.58 -16.97 24.07
CA ILE A 190 0.67 -16.00 24.69
C ILE A 190 -0.15 -16.68 25.79
N GLU A 191 -0.72 -17.86 25.54
CA GLU A 191 -1.46 -18.63 26.53
C GLU A 191 -0.58 -19.02 27.72
N LYS A 192 0.64 -19.51 27.45
CA LYS A 192 1.59 -19.80 28.52
C LYS A 192 1.88 -18.57 29.38
N LYS A 193 2.15 -17.42 28.71
CA LYS A 193 2.42 -16.16 29.42
C LYS A 193 1.20 -15.70 30.23
N ASN A 194 -0.01 -15.84 29.68
CA ASN A 194 -1.26 -15.53 30.37
C ASN A 194 -1.39 -16.32 31.68
N ASN A 195 -1.09 -17.61 31.62
CA ASN A 195 -1.15 -18.49 32.80
C ASN A 195 -0.05 -18.19 33.86
N ASP A 196 1.05 -17.58 33.43
CA ASP A 196 2.15 -17.15 34.32
C ASP A 196 1.87 -15.80 35.03
N LEU A 197 0.77 -15.09 34.68
CA LEU A 197 0.45 -13.78 35.23
C LEU A 197 -0.59 -13.90 36.37
N PRO A 198 -0.19 -13.82 37.65
CA PRO A 198 -1.06 -14.09 38.77
C PRO A 198 -2.23 -13.11 38.93
N TYR A 199 -2.18 -11.92 38.32
CA TYR A 199 -3.23 -10.91 38.38
C TYR A 199 -4.33 -11.10 37.30
N LEU A 200 -4.16 -12.12 36.43
CA LEU A 200 -5.20 -12.51 35.46
C LEU A 200 -6.03 -13.71 35.94
N GLU A 201 -5.69 -14.32 37.08
CA GLU A 201 -6.55 -15.26 37.75
C GLU A 201 -7.73 -14.51 38.37
N PHE A 202 -8.77 -14.28 37.59
CA PHE A 202 -10.05 -13.88 38.17
C PHE A 202 -10.61 -15.08 38.88
N SER A 203 -10.52 -15.07 40.24
CA SER A 203 -11.23 -16.06 41.03
C SER A 203 -12.71 -15.98 40.71
N THR A 204 -13.26 -17.05 40.16
CA THR A 204 -14.70 -17.25 39.93
C THR A 204 -15.45 -17.57 41.25
N ASP A 205 -14.95 -17.11 42.36
CA ASP A 205 -15.62 -17.22 43.67
C ASP A 205 -16.55 -16.00 43.85
N LEU A 206 -17.76 -16.12 43.29
CA LEU A 206 -18.97 -15.39 43.69
C LEU A 206 -20.10 -16.39 43.89
#